data_777bb8bff65aff2c4af0a0fcb27a9389
#
_entry.id   777bb8bff65aff2c4af0a0fcb27a9389
#
_cell.length_a   1.000
_cell.length_b   1.000
_cell.length_c   1.000
_cell.angle_alpha   90.00
_cell.angle_beta   90.00
_cell.angle_gamma   90.00
#
_symmetry.space_group_name_H-M   'P 1'
#
loop_
_entity.id
_entity.type
_entity.pdbx_description
1 polymer ?
#
loop_
_entity_poly.entity_id
_entity_poly.type
_entity_poly.pdbx_seq_one_letter_code
_entity_poly.pdbx_strand_id
1 'polypeptide(L)'
;MLPDGVTLHTTRLRMDERDSTAMLGFIDHIEDAASLLKDAGCQHILVNCTAVTTADPTIGARISDRIKAATGLPSSTTGDGVVAALRALRARKVVMLTPYRRAVNEREARYLEHHGFQVLDWEGLELNGAQEFDEVTPDRWRQLVNAHRDDDADAYFVSCAQVRVVEVIAPLEHDLARPVITSNQAATWWALRQRGIADRVRGFGTLMQI
;
A
#
# COMPACT_ATOMS: atom_id res chain seq x y z
N MET A 1 5.50 -7.40 10.96
CA MET A 1 6.33 -6.86 9.86
C MET A 1 7.40 -5.86 10.33
N LEU A 2 7.41 -5.47 11.60
CA LEU A 2 8.43 -4.59 12.13
C LEU A 2 9.58 -5.39 12.75
N PRO A 3 10.85 -4.99 12.56
CA PRO A 3 11.98 -5.59 13.24
C PRO A 3 12.03 -5.12 14.71
N ASP A 4 12.88 -5.80 15.51
CA ASP A 4 13.10 -5.43 16.89
C ASP A 4 13.63 -3.99 17.02
N GLY A 5 13.17 -3.28 18.03
CA GLY A 5 13.53 -1.88 18.28
C GLY A 5 12.77 -0.85 17.47
N VAL A 6 11.86 -1.27 16.58
CA VAL A 6 10.94 -0.38 15.86
C VAL A 6 9.55 -0.43 16.48
N THR A 7 9.02 0.72 16.84
CA THR A 7 7.66 0.86 17.39
C THR A 7 6.74 1.53 16.36
N LEU A 8 5.45 1.19 16.41
CA LEU A 8 4.40 1.78 15.60
C LEU A 8 3.44 2.58 16.48
N HIS A 9 3.25 3.84 16.14
CA HIS A 9 2.20 4.69 16.68
C HIS A 9 1.19 5.00 15.58
N THR A 10 -0.09 4.95 15.89
CA THR A 10 -1.14 5.15 14.89
C THR A 10 -2.09 6.23 15.34
N THR A 11 -2.34 7.19 14.44
CA THR A 11 -3.49 8.09 14.52
C THR A 11 -4.37 7.88 13.29
N ARG A 12 -5.65 8.21 13.41
CA ARG A 12 -6.58 8.02 12.31
C ARG A 12 -7.05 9.35 11.77
N LEU A 13 -7.11 9.43 10.45
CA LEU A 13 -7.83 10.49 9.75
C LEU A 13 -9.25 10.03 9.45
N ARG A 14 -10.22 10.92 9.61
CA ARG A 14 -11.61 10.63 9.27
C ARG A 14 -11.73 10.51 7.76
N MET A 15 -12.37 9.44 7.31
CA MET A 15 -12.70 9.22 5.90
C MET A 15 -14.22 9.15 5.78
N ASP A 16 -14.79 9.96 4.91
CA ASP A 16 -16.20 9.81 4.51
C ASP A 16 -16.23 8.95 3.24
N GLU A 17 -16.72 7.74 3.37
CA GLU A 17 -16.69 6.73 2.30
C GLU A 17 -17.75 6.98 1.21
N ARG A 18 -18.65 7.96 1.42
CA ARG A 18 -19.83 8.16 0.56
C ARG A 18 -19.56 8.86 -0.76
N ASP A 19 -18.37 9.45 -0.94
CA ASP A 19 -18.02 10.16 -2.17
C ASP A 19 -16.53 9.98 -2.51
N SER A 20 -16.23 9.72 -3.78
CA SER A 20 -14.85 9.62 -4.28
C SER A 20 -14.07 10.94 -4.19
N THR A 21 -14.76 12.08 -4.14
CA THR A 21 -14.17 13.40 -3.88
C THR A 21 -13.92 13.61 -2.39
N ALA A 22 -14.72 13.03 -1.51
CA ALA A 22 -14.51 13.04 -0.05
C ALA A 22 -13.25 12.27 0.36
N MET A 23 -12.76 11.31 -0.44
CA MET A 23 -11.46 10.67 -0.22
C MET A 23 -10.30 11.67 -0.28
N LEU A 24 -10.42 12.77 -1.03
CA LEU A 24 -9.40 13.82 -1.05
C LEU A 24 -9.48 14.73 0.19
N GLY A 25 -10.65 14.88 0.80
CA GLY A 25 -10.82 15.54 2.11
C GLY A 25 -10.09 14.84 3.26
N PHE A 26 -9.71 13.57 3.07
CA PHE A 26 -8.84 12.83 4.00
C PHE A 26 -7.54 13.60 4.33
N ILE A 27 -6.96 14.29 3.36
CA ILE A 27 -5.70 15.01 3.54
C ILE A 27 -5.88 16.39 4.20
N ASP A 28 -7.10 16.89 4.37
CA ASP A 28 -7.32 18.26 4.90
C ASP A 28 -6.90 18.40 6.37
N HIS A 29 -6.89 17.30 7.12
CA HIS A 29 -6.49 17.25 8.52
C HIS A 29 -5.15 16.54 8.75
N ILE A 30 -4.31 16.44 7.72
CA ILE A 30 -3.09 15.64 7.79
C ILE A 30 -2.04 16.28 8.71
N GLU A 31 -1.99 17.61 8.78
CA GLU A 31 -1.06 18.34 9.62
C GLU A 31 -1.33 18.11 11.12
N ASP A 32 -2.60 18.12 11.52
CA ASP A 32 -3.00 17.86 12.91
C ASP A 32 -2.64 16.44 13.31
N ALA A 33 -2.98 15.45 12.46
CA ALA A 33 -2.65 14.05 12.70
C ALA A 33 -1.12 13.82 12.74
N ALA A 34 -0.37 14.46 11.85
CA ALA A 34 1.08 14.39 11.83
C ALA A 34 1.71 14.99 13.09
N SER A 35 1.16 16.11 13.59
CA SER A 35 1.61 16.76 14.82
C SER A 35 1.43 15.86 16.04
N LEU A 36 0.30 15.13 16.15
CA LEU A 36 0.08 14.14 17.21
C LEU A 36 1.14 13.03 17.20
N LEU A 37 1.53 12.54 16.01
CA LEU A 37 2.59 11.55 15.89
C LEU A 37 3.97 12.11 16.23
N LYS A 38 4.24 13.37 15.89
CA LYS A 38 5.46 14.05 16.31
C LYS A 38 5.54 14.16 17.83
N ASP A 39 4.45 14.53 18.49
CA ASP A 39 4.38 14.63 19.96
C ASP A 39 4.60 13.28 20.65
N ALA A 40 4.20 12.18 19.99
CA ALA A 40 4.49 10.80 20.42
C ALA A 40 5.96 10.38 20.21
N GLY A 41 6.82 11.25 19.68
CA GLY A 41 8.23 10.95 19.44
C GLY A 41 8.53 10.16 18.16
N CYS A 42 7.58 10.08 17.23
CA CYS A 42 7.81 9.42 15.94
C CYS A 42 8.94 10.10 15.16
N GLN A 43 9.73 9.29 14.46
CA GLN A 43 10.86 9.77 13.65
C GLN A 43 10.59 9.73 12.14
N HIS A 44 9.49 9.10 11.73
CA HIS A 44 9.01 9.00 10.36
C HIS A 44 7.49 8.88 10.37
N ILE A 45 6.81 9.52 9.43
CA ILE A 45 5.36 9.46 9.31
C ILE A 45 4.99 8.75 8.01
N LEU A 46 4.20 7.69 8.11
CA LEU A 46 3.67 6.95 6.97
C LEU A 46 2.18 7.25 6.79
N VAL A 47 1.79 7.76 5.62
CA VAL A 47 0.38 7.90 5.26
C VAL A 47 -0.08 6.62 4.56
N ASN A 48 -0.79 5.78 5.32
CA ASN A 48 -1.19 4.45 4.87
C ASN A 48 -2.64 4.41 4.37
N CYS A 49 -2.83 4.86 3.14
CA CYS A 49 -4.11 4.75 2.42
C CYS A 49 -3.85 4.66 0.92
N THR A 50 -3.98 3.46 0.33
CA THR A 50 -3.65 3.23 -1.07
C THR A 50 -4.51 4.07 -2.00
N ALA A 51 -5.84 3.97 -1.90
CA ALA A 51 -6.77 4.66 -2.79
C ALA A 51 -6.61 6.20 -2.81
N VAL A 52 -6.16 6.80 -1.70
CA VAL A 52 -5.84 8.24 -1.64
C VAL A 52 -4.46 8.50 -2.25
N THR A 53 -3.45 7.73 -1.86
CA THR A 53 -2.06 8.01 -2.24
C THR A 53 -1.70 7.58 -3.66
N THR A 54 -2.63 6.92 -4.36
CA THR A 54 -2.56 6.59 -5.79
C THR A 54 -3.60 7.36 -6.63
N ALA A 55 -4.28 8.35 -6.04
CA ALA A 55 -5.33 9.11 -6.72
C ALA A 55 -4.80 9.93 -7.90
N ASP A 56 -3.60 10.46 -7.78
CA ASP A 56 -2.84 11.09 -8.86
C ASP A 56 -1.32 10.98 -8.59
N PRO A 57 -0.46 11.10 -9.62
CA PRO A 57 0.99 10.92 -9.47
C PRO A 57 1.68 11.95 -8.57
N THR A 58 1.05 13.09 -8.30
CA THR A 58 1.66 14.20 -7.53
C THR A 58 1.25 14.20 -6.06
N ILE A 59 0.24 13.40 -5.70
CA ILE A 59 -0.38 13.46 -4.36
C ILE A 59 0.60 13.05 -3.25
N GLY A 60 1.49 12.08 -3.51
CA GLY A 60 2.50 11.66 -2.55
C GLY A 60 3.44 12.81 -2.15
N ALA A 61 3.96 13.55 -3.12
CA ALA A 61 4.81 14.72 -2.88
C ALA A 61 4.08 15.81 -2.09
N ARG A 62 2.84 16.13 -2.49
CA ARG A 62 2.00 17.14 -1.79
C ARG A 62 1.75 16.76 -0.34
N ILE A 63 1.46 15.50 -0.05
CA ILE A 63 1.28 14.97 1.31
C ILE A 63 2.58 15.13 2.10
N SER A 64 3.70 14.72 1.52
CA SER A 64 5.02 14.77 2.17
C SER A 64 5.44 16.21 2.49
N ASP A 65 5.21 17.15 1.58
CA ASP A 65 5.52 18.56 1.79
C ASP A 65 4.69 19.17 2.94
N ARG A 66 3.40 18.85 3.02
CA ARG A 66 2.52 19.30 4.11
C ARG A 66 2.97 18.75 5.46
N ILE A 67 3.26 17.44 5.56
CA ILE A 67 3.74 16.81 6.79
C ILE A 67 5.08 17.44 7.21
N LYS A 68 6.00 17.62 6.27
CA LYS A 68 7.30 18.22 6.55
C LYS A 68 7.19 19.66 7.02
N ALA A 69 6.31 20.46 6.42
CA ALA A 69 6.06 21.83 6.84
C ALA A 69 5.50 21.91 8.27
N ALA A 70 4.58 21.01 8.64
CA ALA A 70 3.95 21.00 9.96
C ALA A 70 4.85 20.42 11.06
N THR A 71 5.66 19.40 10.74
CA THR A 71 6.35 18.60 11.76
C THR A 71 7.87 18.68 11.69
N GLY A 72 8.43 18.98 10.52
CA GLY A 72 9.87 18.85 10.22
C GLY A 72 10.31 17.40 9.98
N LEU A 73 9.42 16.42 10.12
CA LEU A 73 9.75 15.00 10.00
C LEU A 73 9.71 14.53 8.53
N PRO A 74 10.53 13.52 8.17
CA PRO A 74 10.38 12.83 6.91
C PRO A 74 9.10 12.01 6.90
N SER A 75 8.52 11.85 5.72
CA SER A 75 7.33 11.03 5.53
C SER A 75 7.38 10.24 4.23
N SER A 76 6.50 9.26 4.14
CA SER A 76 6.25 8.46 2.94
C SER A 76 4.77 8.13 2.81
N THR A 77 4.35 7.69 1.64
CA THR A 77 2.98 7.27 1.38
C THR A 77 2.94 5.82 0.92
N THR A 78 1.76 5.21 0.98
CA THR A 78 1.57 3.84 0.46
C THR A 78 1.89 3.77 -1.04
N GLY A 79 1.46 4.76 -1.82
CA GLY A 79 1.76 4.81 -3.26
C GLY A 79 3.27 4.81 -3.54
N ASP A 80 4.04 5.65 -2.81
CA ASP A 80 5.51 5.66 -2.92
C ASP A 80 6.11 4.29 -2.57
N GLY A 81 5.59 3.67 -1.51
CA GLY A 81 6.01 2.35 -1.06
C GLY A 81 5.78 1.27 -2.11
N VAL A 82 4.62 1.26 -2.75
CA VAL A 82 4.28 0.29 -3.82
C VAL A 82 5.22 0.47 -5.01
N VAL A 83 5.44 1.70 -5.48
CA VAL A 83 6.36 2.00 -6.58
C VAL A 83 7.79 1.57 -6.23
N ALA A 84 8.26 1.89 -5.03
CA ALA A 84 9.60 1.51 -4.57
C ALA A 84 9.76 -0.01 -4.45
N ALA A 85 8.75 -0.71 -3.93
CA ALA A 85 8.74 -2.16 -3.77
C ALA A 85 8.82 -2.88 -5.12
N LEU A 86 7.98 -2.49 -6.08
CA LEU A 86 7.98 -3.07 -7.44
C LEU A 86 9.33 -2.86 -8.13
N ARG A 87 9.93 -1.67 -7.99
CA ARG A 87 11.28 -1.40 -8.53
C ARG A 87 12.36 -2.25 -7.86
N ALA A 88 12.32 -2.41 -6.55
CA ALA A 88 13.27 -3.25 -5.80
C ALA A 88 13.18 -4.73 -6.21
N LEU A 89 11.99 -5.21 -6.49
CA LEU A 89 11.71 -6.55 -7.02
C LEU A 89 12.01 -6.67 -8.52
N ARG A 90 12.40 -5.58 -9.20
CA ARG A 90 12.63 -5.50 -10.65
C ARG A 90 11.39 -5.90 -11.47
N ALA A 91 10.21 -5.79 -10.90
CA ALA A 91 8.96 -6.03 -11.61
C ALA A 91 8.68 -4.89 -12.60
N ARG A 92 8.15 -5.26 -13.76
CA ARG A 92 7.67 -4.33 -14.79
C ARG A 92 6.22 -4.62 -15.17
N LYS A 93 5.84 -5.89 -15.15
CA LYS A 93 4.51 -6.38 -15.49
C LYS A 93 3.80 -6.84 -14.21
N VAL A 94 2.65 -6.29 -13.94
CA VAL A 94 1.94 -6.45 -12.66
C VAL A 94 0.50 -6.86 -12.90
N VAL A 95 0.03 -7.85 -12.14
CA VAL A 95 -1.39 -8.14 -11.97
C VAL A 95 -1.84 -7.51 -10.66
N MET A 96 -2.95 -6.74 -10.67
CA MET A 96 -3.44 -5.98 -9.53
C MET A 96 -4.81 -6.47 -9.07
N LEU A 97 -4.93 -6.85 -7.80
CA LEU A 97 -6.17 -7.30 -7.18
C LEU A 97 -6.56 -6.34 -6.05
N THR A 98 -7.83 -6.00 -5.96
CA THR A 98 -8.29 -4.96 -5.01
C THR A 98 -9.67 -5.30 -4.42
N PRO A 99 -10.07 -4.68 -3.31
CA PRO A 99 -11.47 -4.72 -2.87
C PRO A 99 -12.33 -3.66 -3.59
N TYR A 100 -11.71 -2.73 -4.33
CA TYR A 100 -12.33 -1.50 -4.78
C TYR A 100 -13.28 -1.67 -5.95
N ARG A 101 -14.10 -0.63 -6.16
CA ARG A 101 -14.91 -0.46 -7.35
C ARG A 101 -14.06 -0.06 -8.55
N ARG A 102 -14.59 -0.33 -9.74
CA ARG A 102 -13.94 -0.10 -11.03
C ARG A 102 -13.25 1.26 -11.16
N ALA A 103 -13.90 2.35 -10.77
CA ALA A 103 -13.34 3.70 -10.92
C ALA A 103 -12.05 3.91 -10.11
N VAL A 104 -11.92 3.27 -8.94
CA VAL A 104 -10.70 3.31 -8.13
C VAL A 104 -9.61 2.45 -8.77
N ASN A 105 -9.96 1.26 -9.26
CA ASN A 105 -9.03 0.35 -9.94
C ASN A 105 -8.42 0.98 -11.19
N GLU A 106 -9.23 1.60 -12.05
CA GLU A 106 -8.76 2.29 -13.25
C GLU A 106 -7.81 3.44 -12.92
N ARG A 107 -8.04 4.14 -11.81
CA ARG A 107 -7.20 5.23 -11.34
C ARG A 107 -5.87 4.70 -10.78
N GLU A 108 -5.90 3.62 -10.03
CA GLU A 108 -4.72 2.97 -9.47
C GLU A 108 -3.86 2.32 -10.57
N ALA A 109 -4.47 1.68 -11.57
CA ALA A 109 -3.77 1.17 -12.74
C ALA A 109 -3.04 2.29 -13.48
N ARG A 110 -3.72 3.42 -13.76
CA ARG A 110 -3.08 4.60 -14.37
C ARG A 110 -1.92 5.17 -13.53
N TYR A 111 -2.03 5.13 -12.21
CA TYR A 111 -0.94 5.53 -11.31
C TYR A 111 0.28 4.63 -11.51
N LEU A 112 0.11 3.31 -11.54
CA LEU A 112 1.20 2.37 -11.77
C LEU A 112 1.82 2.55 -13.18
N GLU A 113 0.99 2.72 -14.20
CA GLU A 113 1.42 2.96 -15.59
C GLU A 113 2.22 4.27 -15.72
N HIS A 114 1.79 5.34 -15.03
CA HIS A 114 2.54 6.60 -14.97
C HIS A 114 3.96 6.40 -14.40
N HIS A 115 4.12 5.48 -13.44
CA HIS A 115 5.42 5.15 -12.85
C HIS A 115 6.24 4.12 -13.64
N GLY A 116 5.76 3.72 -14.85
CA GLY A 116 6.47 2.88 -15.82
C GLY A 116 6.23 1.38 -15.66
N PHE A 117 5.20 0.98 -14.92
CA PHE A 117 4.77 -0.41 -14.84
C PHE A 117 3.71 -0.69 -15.92
N GLN A 118 3.66 -1.92 -16.40
CA GLN A 118 2.57 -2.41 -17.24
C GLN A 118 1.59 -3.20 -16.37
N VAL A 119 0.36 -2.74 -16.26
CA VAL A 119 -0.71 -3.50 -15.61
C VAL A 119 -1.30 -4.45 -16.64
N LEU A 120 -1.01 -5.76 -16.49
CA LEU A 120 -1.45 -6.80 -17.42
C LEU A 120 -2.94 -7.09 -17.26
N ASP A 121 -3.38 -7.17 -16.01
CA ASP A 121 -4.75 -7.45 -15.62
C ASP A 121 -5.03 -6.83 -14.26
N TRP A 122 -6.29 -6.52 -13.99
CA TRP A 122 -6.74 -6.16 -12.65
C TRP A 122 -8.19 -6.61 -12.40
N GLU A 123 -8.48 -6.96 -11.15
CA GLU A 123 -9.82 -7.29 -10.69
C GLU A 123 -10.11 -6.60 -9.36
N GLY A 124 -11.33 -6.09 -9.23
CA GLY A 124 -11.88 -5.52 -8.00
C GLY A 124 -13.07 -6.32 -7.50
N LEU A 125 -13.16 -6.52 -6.19
CA LEU A 125 -14.30 -7.19 -5.58
C LEU A 125 -15.57 -6.32 -5.53
N GLU A 126 -15.51 -5.08 -6.02
CA GLU A 126 -16.61 -4.10 -6.11
C GLU A 126 -17.29 -3.81 -4.75
N LEU A 127 -16.53 -3.86 -3.66
CA LEU A 127 -17.03 -3.68 -2.29
C LEU A 127 -17.24 -2.20 -1.95
N ASN A 128 -18.12 -1.93 -0.95
CA ASN A 128 -18.61 -0.59 -0.68
C ASN A 128 -17.85 0.15 0.43
N GLY A 129 -16.93 -0.47 1.13
CA GLY A 129 -16.21 0.23 2.19
C GLY A 129 -15.52 -0.69 3.19
N ALA A 130 -14.97 -0.07 4.23
CA ALA A 130 -14.06 -0.67 5.18
C ALA A 130 -14.60 -1.95 5.84
N GLN A 131 -15.87 -1.99 6.21
CA GLN A 131 -16.47 -3.16 6.84
C GLN A 131 -16.46 -4.38 5.91
N GLU A 132 -16.88 -4.19 4.66
CA GLU A 132 -16.88 -5.27 3.66
C GLU A 132 -15.45 -5.73 3.32
N PHE A 133 -14.46 -4.82 3.35
CA PHE A 133 -13.05 -5.17 3.10
C PHE A 133 -12.50 -6.11 4.17
N ASP A 134 -12.84 -5.88 5.45
CA ASP A 134 -12.40 -6.72 6.58
C ASP A 134 -13.03 -8.12 6.56
N GLU A 135 -14.21 -8.27 5.97
CA GLU A 135 -14.93 -9.53 5.86
C GLU A 135 -14.32 -10.49 4.82
N VAL A 136 -13.51 -9.96 3.88
CA VAL A 136 -12.84 -10.81 2.88
C VAL A 136 -11.74 -11.65 3.56
N THR A 137 -11.94 -12.95 3.57
CA THR A 137 -11.00 -13.88 4.20
C THR A 137 -9.69 -14.00 3.44
N PRO A 138 -8.58 -14.38 4.12
CA PRO A 138 -7.30 -14.67 3.46
C PRO A 138 -7.43 -15.73 2.34
N ASP A 139 -8.22 -16.76 2.56
CA ASP A 139 -8.47 -17.81 1.55
C ASP A 139 -9.18 -17.26 0.30
N ARG A 140 -10.11 -16.31 0.48
CA ARG A 140 -10.78 -15.66 -0.65
C ARG A 140 -9.78 -14.85 -1.48
N TRP A 141 -8.87 -14.12 -0.82
CA TRP A 141 -7.77 -13.43 -1.51
C TRP A 141 -6.87 -14.40 -2.25
N ARG A 142 -6.49 -15.52 -1.63
CA ARG A 142 -5.68 -16.55 -2.30
C ARG A 142 -6.37 -17.12 -3.54
N GLN A 143 -7.67 -17.40 -3.46
CA GLN A 143 -8.46 -17.86 -4.61
C GLN A 143 -8.50 -16.81 -5.73
N LEU A 144 -8.75 -15.53 -5.39
CA LEU A 144 -8.80 -14.44 -6.36
C LEU A 144 -7.47 -14.28 -7.09
N VAL A 145 -6.37 -14.20 -6.35
CA VAL A 145 -5.03 -14.04 -6.94
C VAL A 145 -4.69 -15.22 -7.86
N ASN A 146 -4.96 -16.46 -7.45
CA ASN A 146 -4.70 -17.65 -8.28
C ASN A 146 -5.61 -17.70 -9.52
N ALA A 147 -6.83 -17.19 -9.45
CA ALA A 147 -7.74 -17.11 -10.59
C ALA A 147 -7.27 -16.13 -11.68
N HIS A 148 -6.48 -15.13 -11.28
CA HIS A 148 -5.87 -14.14 -12.19
C HIS A 148 -4.37 -14.41 -12.42
N ARG A 149 -3.98 -15.68 -12.37
CA ARG A 149 -2.61 -16.08 -12.68
C ARG A 149 -2.29 -15.74 -14.13
N ASP A 150 -1.17 -15.04 -14.32
CA ASP A 150 -0.61 -14.69 -15.62
C ASP A 150 0.89 -15.06 -15.62
N ASP A 151 1.31 -15.90 -16.55
CA ASP A 151 2.70 -16.39 -16.64
C ASP A 151 3.68 -15.27 -17.07
N ASP A 152 3.17 -14.20 -17.67
CA ASP A 152 3.92 -13.01 -18.05
C ASP A 152 4.10 -12.00 -16.90
N ALA A 153 3.38 -12.17 -15.81
CA ALA A 153 3.49 -11.27 -14.65
C ALA A 153 4.84 -11.42 -13.94
N ASP A 154 5.48 -10.29 -13.64
CA ASP A 154 6.68 -10.25 -12.81
C ASP A 154 6.33 -10.24 -11.31
N ALA A 155 5.18 -9.66 -10.94
CA ALA A 155 4.69 -9.58 -9.57
C ALA A 155 3.17 -9.44 -9.52
N TYR A 156 2.60 -9.78 -8.35
CA TYR A 156 1.20 -9.55 -8.03
C TYR A 156 1.10 -8.48 -6.94
N PHE A 157 0.17 -7.55 -7.11
CA PHE A 157 -0.09 -6.50 -6.14
C PHE A 157 -1.51 -6.62 -5.60
N VAL A 158 -1.66 -6.94 -4.30
CA VAL A 158 -2.95 -6.91 -3.62
C VAL A 158 -3.08 -5.58 -2.89
N SER A 159 -3.89 -4.72 -3.46
CA SER A 159 -4.07 -3.34 -3.00
C SER A 159 -5.08 -3.25 -1.84
N CYS A 160 -4.98 -2.18 -1.12
CA CYS A 160 -5.72 -1.74 0.06
C CYS A 160 -4.99 -1.99 1.39
N ALA A 161 -4.99 -0.95 2.25
CA ALA A 161 -4.41 -1.05 3.58
C ALA A 161 -5.30 -1.82 4.58
N GLN A 162 -6.56 -2.09 4.22
CA GLN A 162 -7.55 -2.73 5.08
C GLN A 162 -7.96 -4.13 4.56
N VAL A 163 -7.01 -4.91 4.09
CA VAL A 163 -7.26 -6.28 3.63
C VAL A 163 -6.38 -7.29 4.35
N ARG A 164 -6.94 -8.49 4.60
CA ARG A 164 -6.29 -9.56 5.33
C ARG A 164 -5.55 -10.51 4.38
N VAL A 165 -4.45 -10.04 3.81
CA VAL A 165 -3.64 -10.82 2.84
C VAL A 165 -2.31 -11.28 3.44
N VAL A 166 -1.87 -10.66 4.53
CA VAL A 166 -0.57 -10.93 5.15
C VAL A 166 -0.37 -12.40 5.48
N GLU A 167 -1.43 -13.10 5.86
CA GLU A 167 -1.43 -14.52 6.23
C GLU A 167 -1.17 -15.45 5.04
N VAL A 168 -1.43 -14.99 3.81
CA VAL A 168 -1.34 -15.82 2.59
C VAL A 168 -0.27 -15.36 1.61
N ILE A 169 0.54 -14.37 1.93
CA ILE A 169 1.61 -13.90 1.03
C ILE A 169 2.57 -15.03 0.68
N ALA A 170 3.12 -15.73 1.68
CA ALA A 170 4.09 -16.80 1.44
C ALA A 170 3.49 -18.00 0.66
N PRO A 171 2.29 -18.50 0.99
CA PRO A 171 1.59 -19.47 0.15
C PRO A 171 1.36 -19.01 -1.29
N LEU A 172 0.97 -17.74 -1.50
CA LEU A 172 0.76 -17.18 -2.83
C LEU A 172 2.06 -17.12 -3.64
N GLU A 173 3.15 -16.63 -3.05
CA GLU A 173 4.46 -16.61 -3.72
C GLU A 173 4.94 -18.02 -4.09
N HIS A 174 4.64 -19.01 -3.24
CA HIS A 174 4.92 -20.41 -3.55
C HIS A 174 4.10 -20.91 -4.74
N ASP A 175 2.78 -20.68 -4.74
CA ASP A 175 1.86 -21.16 -5.78
C ASP A 175 2.15 -20.52 -7.14
N LEU A 176 2.48 -19.22 -7.14
CA LEU A 176 2.70 -18.42 -8.35
C LEU A 176 4.14 -18.46 -8.86
N ALA A 177 5.10 -18.83 -8.01
CA ALA A 177 6.54 -18.66 -8.25
C ALA A 177 6.90 -17.21 -8.65
N ARG A 178 6.21 -16.23 -8.09
CA ARG A 178 6.37 -14.80 -8.33
C ARG A 178 6.18 -14.03 -7.03
N PRO A 179 6.83 -12.85 -6.85
CA PRO A 179 6.58 -11.99 -5.71
C PRO A 179 5.13 -11.54 -5.62
N VAL A 180 4.61 -11.52 -4.39
CA VAL A 180 3.31 -10.96 -4.06
C VAL A 180 3.53 -9.82 -3.06
N ILE A 181 3.12 -8.61 -3.42
CA ILE A 181 3.18 -7.47 -2.53
C ILE A 181 1.79 -7.02 -2.10
N THR A 182 1.71 -6.44 -0.91
CA THR A 182 0.51 -5.79 -0.40
C THR A 182 0.80 -4.34 -0.07
N SER A 183 -0.24 -3.51 -0.02
CA SER A 183 -0.11 -2.10 0.37
C SER A 183 0.61 -1.93 1.71
N ASN A 184 0.20 -2.68 2.74
CA ASN A 184 0.80 -2.59 4.07
C ASN A 184 2.27 -3.05 4.10
N GLN A 185 2.58 -4.13 3.39
CA GLN A 185 3.94 -4.66 3.30
C GLN A 185 4.86 -3.66 2.58
N ALA A 186 4.44 -3.15 1.42
CA ALA A 186 5.20 -2.20 0.62
C ALA A 186 5.44 -0.87 1.38
N ALA A 187 4.39 -0.34 2.00
CA ALA A 187 4.47 0.89 2.79
C ALA A 187 5.40 0.73 4.01
N THR A 188 5.26 -0.36 4.76
CA THR A 188 6.12 -0.65 5.91
C THR A 188 7.58 -0.85 5.49
N TRP A 189 7.82 -1.67 4.48
CA TRP A 189 9.16 -1.91 3.93
C TRP A 189 9.82 -0.60 3.50
N TRP A 190 9.10 0.25 2.76
CA TRP A 190 9.62 1.52 2.28
C TRP A 190 9.93 2.49 3.43
N ALA A 191 9.05 2.62 4.42
CA ALA A 191 9.29 3.46 5.58
C ALA A 191 10.57 3.04 6.35
N LEU A 192 10.80 1.73 6.51
CA LEU A 192 12.02 1.19 7.10
C LEU A 192 13.26 1.56 6.27
N ARG A 193 13.21 1.36 4.94
CA ARG A 193 14.33 1.68 4.03
C ARG A 193 14.64 3.17 4.02
N GLN A 194 13.63 4.05 4.10
CA GLN A 194 13.81 5.51 4.24
C GLN A 194 14.53 5.91 5.53
N ARG A 195 14.50 5.07 6.56
CA ARG A 195 15.21 5.27 7.82
C ARG A 195 16.55 4.52 7.91
N GLY A 196 16.99 3.93 6.82
CA GLY A 196 18.22 3.14 6.77
C GLY A 196 18.15 1.80 7.52
N ILE A 197 16.93 1.36 7.88
CA ILE A 197 16.70 0.07 8.54
C ILE A 197 16.64 -1.01 7.47
N ALA A 198 17.67 -1.82 7.36
CA ALA A 198 17.82 -2.86 6.33
C ALA A 198 17.50 -4.27 6.84
N ASP A 199 16.88 -4.39 8.00
CA ASP A 199 16.53 -5.67 8.60
C ASP A 199 15.62 -6.49 7.69
N ARG A 200 15.89 -7.80 7.65
CA ARG A 200 15.09 -8.78 6.91
C ARG A 200 14.08 -9.41 7.86
N VAL A 201 12.80 -9.27 7.54
CA VAL A 201 11.73 -9.80 8.37
C VAL A 201 11.13 -11.02 7.68
N ARG A 202 11.31 -12.20 8.31
CA ARG A 202 10.84 -13.48 7.74
C ARG A 202 9.33 -13.66 7.89
N GLY A 203 8.74 -14.44 6.98
CA GLY A 203 7.32 -14.82 7.04
C GLY A 203 6.37 -13.85 6.33
N PHE A 204 6.91 -12.77 5.72
CA PHE A 204 6.11 -11.74 5.05
C PHE A 204 6.49 -11.56 3.57
N GLY A 205 6.82 -12.67 2.89
CA GLY A 205 7.12 -12.68 1.47
C GLY A 205 8.51 -12.16 1.10
N THR A 206 8.80 -12.21 -0.20
CA THR A 206 10.11 -11.89 -0.80
C THR A 206 10.52 -10.44 -0.54
N LEU A 207 9.59 -9.49 -0.62
CA LEU A 207 9.89 -8.06 -0.42
C LEU A 207 10.56 -7.78 0.94
N MET A 208 10.10 -8.44 2.01
CA MET A 208 10.65 -8.22 3.35
C MET A 208 12.01 -8.90 3.58
N GLN A 209 12.55 -9.58 2.57
CA GLN A 209 13.87 -10.24 2.61
C GLN A 209 14.96 -9.47 1.83
N ILE A 210 14.60 -8.37 1.15
CA ILE A 210 15.51 -7.56 0.33
C ILE A 210 15.70 -6.16 0.88
#